data_906fa63e2b04bd3324be732ecc128cf4
#
_entry.id   906fa63e2b04bd3324be732ecc128cf4
#
_cell.length_a   1.000
_cell.length_b   1.000
_cell.length_c   1.000
_cell.angle_alpha   90.00
_cell.angle_beta   90.00
_cell.angle_gamma   90.00
#
_symmetry.space_group_name_H-M   'P 1'
#
loop_
_entity.id
_entity.type
_entity.pdbx_description
1 polymer ?
#
loop_
_entity_poly.entity_id
_entity_poly.type
_entity_poly.pdbx_seq_one_letter_code
_entity_poly.pdbx_strand_id
1 'polypeptide(L)'
;MRKAVLVLLLFLLACAPAWSQDTEYAELIKKGMKALEADSLSKAETIFLQAIAVKPADKASAVLYQYVGQLRVRQERHKEALEAFNYALQLAPTSQEVLMDRASLNIQMGRESHALNDLCDLLTLNPEHAEALFFRAYIYAEQHLNAKARADYERLVILQPRNREARLGLALLCDKDRRPQEAMEHIDVLLRYWPDDATVYAVRGGMYQKRRNYELALRDMNRAIELEPENPDFYISRALLYKDFHKKALATADFRKAVDLGASAQECASMMLDAE
;
A
#
# COMPACT_ATOMS: atom_id res chain seq x y z
N MET A 1 43.31 -23.09 -47.00
CA MET A 1 42.86 -21.71 -46.77
C MET A 1 41.39 -21.47 -47.14
N ARG A 2 40.83 -21.94 -48.27
CA ARG A 2 39.43 -21.70 -48.67
C ARG A 2 38.36 -22.27 -47.69
N LYS A 3 38.59 -23.42 -47.04
CA LYS A 3 37.66 -24.02 -46.08
C LYS A 3 37.59 -23.27 -44.74
N ALA A 4 38.68 -22.69 -44.27
CA ALA A 4 38.71 -21.91 -43.02
C ALA A 4 38.00 -20.56 -43.16
N VAL A 5 38.10 -19.91 -44.34
CA VAL A 5 37.41 -18.66 -44.67
C VAL A 5 35.88 -18.88 -44.75
N LEU A 6 35.45 -20.04 -45.29
CA LEU A 6 34.03 -20.39 -45.42
C LEU A 6 33.39 -20.64 -44.05
N VAL A 7 34.09 -21.29 -43.10
CA VAL A 7 33.65 -21.53 -41.74
C VAL A 7 33.57 -20.21 -40.96
N LEU A 8 34.54 -19.30 -41.15
CA LEU A 8 34.51 -17.97 -40.51
C LEU A 8 33.37 -17.11 -41.05
N LEU A 9 33.08 -17.17 -42.37
CA LEU A 9 31.93 -16.47 -42.96
C LEU A 9 30.58 -17.03 -42.50
N LEU A 10 30.45 -18.36 -42.33
CA LEU A 10 29.24 -18.96 -41.75
C LEU A 10 29.05 -18.61 -40.28
N PHE A 11 30.14 -18.47 -39.49
CA PHE A 11 30.08 -18.01 -38.09
C PHE A 11 29.70 -16.53 -37.99
N LEU A 12 30.20 -15.67 -38.88
CA LEU A 12 29.85 -14.26 -38.96
C LEU A 12 28.39 -14.04 -39.38
N LEU A 13 27.88 -14.88 -40.32
CA LEU A 13 26.48 -14.85 -40.75
C LEU A 13 25.50 -15.37 -39.66
N ALA A 14 25.94 -16.29 -38.80
CA ALA A 14 25.14 -16.79 -37.69
C ALA A 14 25.09 -15.80 -36.51
N CYS A 15 26.11 -14.94 -36.32
CA CYS A 15 26.17 -13.94 -35.29
C CYS A 15 25.50 -12.59 -35.68
N ALA A 16 25.41 -12.28 -36.98
CA ALA A 16 24.82 -11.04 -37.48
C ALA A 16 23.34 -10.82 -37.04
N PRO A 17 22.46 -11.85 -37.07
CA PRO A 17 21.10 -11.67 -36.61
C PRO A 17 20.97 -11.40 -35.10
N ALA A 18 21.84 -11.93 -34.25
CA ALA A 18 21.83 -11.69 -32.81
C ALA A 18 22.18 -10.22 -32.44
N TRP A 19 23.18 -9.67 -33.10
CA TRP A 19 23.56 -8.27 -32.89
C TRP A 19 22.49 -7.29 -33.39
N SER A 20 21.79 -7.62 -34.47
CA SER A 20 20.66 -6.85 -34.96
C SER A 20 19.51 -6.85 -34.01
N GLN A 21 19.18 -8.01 -33.40
CA GLN A 21 18.12 -8.13 -32.39
C GLN A 21 18.46 -7.37 -31.09
N ASP A 22 19.72 -7.40 -30.64
CA ASP A 22 20.18 -6.65 -29.46
C ASP A 22 20.02 -5.15 -29.66
N THR A 23 20.35 -4.65 -30.85
CA THR A 23 20.23 -3.23 -31.19
C THR A 23 18.77 -2.82 -31.27
N GLU A 24 17.90 -3.60 -31.91
CA GLU A 24 16.46 -3.35 -32.02
C GLU A 24 15.81 -3.36 -30.65
N TYR A 25 16.12 -4.36 -29.81
CA TYR A 25 15.62 -4.47 -28.44
C TYR A 25 15.97 -3.22 -27.62
N ALA A 26 17.23 -2.79 -27.65
CA ALA A 26 17.69 -1.60 -26.93
C ALA A 26 17.01 -0.31 -27.40
N GLU A 27 16.82 -0.15 -28.71
CA GLU A 27 16.11 1.00 -29.26
C GLU A 27 14.63 1.03 -28.87
N LEU A 28 13.95 -0.11 -28.87
CA LEU A 28 12.57 -0.20 -28.43
C LEU A 28 12.43 0.16 -26.94
N ILE A 29 13.32 -0.33 -26.07
CA ILE A 29 13.34 0.07 -24.66
C ILE A 29 13.48 1.59 -24.55
N LYS A 30 14.45 2.19 -25.22
CA LYS A 30 14.67 3.65 -25.19
C LYS A 30 13.43 4.43 -25.67
N LYS A 31 12.77 3.97 -26.73
CA LYS A 31 11.52 4.58 -27.22
C LYS A 31 10.37 4.42 -26.23
N GLY A 32 10.24 3.26 -25.59
CA GLY A 32 9.24 2.98 -24.57
C GLY A 32 9.42 3.86 -23.34
N MET A 33 10.66 4.00 -22.84
CA MET A 33 10.98 4.88 -21.73
C MET A 33 10.67 6.34 -22.04
N LYS A 34 11.00 6.81 -23.25
CA LYS A 34 10.64 8.17 -23.69
C LYS A 34 9.12 8.38 -23.76
N ALA A 35 8.35 7.37 -24.17
CA ALA A 35 6.90 7.42 -24.19
C ALA A 35 6.33 7.46 -22.76
N LEU A 36 6.96 6.74 -21.80
CA LEU A 36 6.62 6.76 -20.39
C LEU A 36 6.89 8.14 -19.77
N GLU A 37 8.04 8.74 -20.03
CA GLU A 37 8.39 10.11 -19.60
C GLU A 37 7.40 11.15 -20.12
N ALA A 38 6.83 10.94 -21.34
CA ALA A 38 5.80 11.78 -21.93
C ALA A 38 4.38 11.43 -21.45
N ASP A 39 4.23 10.60 -20.41
CA ASP A 39 2.96 10.10 -19.86
C ASP A 39 2.02 9.43 -20.89
N SER A 40 2.59 8.94 -22.00
CA SER A 40 1.87 8.26 -23.06
C SER A 40 1.73 6.78 -22.78
N LEU A 41 0.90 6.40 -21.77
CA LEU A 41 0.84 5.06 -21.20
C LEU A 41 0.60 3.97 -22.24
N SER A 42 -0.43 4.10 -23.09
CA SER A 42 -0.76 3.11 -24.12
C SER A 42 0.33 2.95 -25.18
N LYS A 43 1.02 4.05 -25.52
CA LYS A 43 2.14 4.01 -26.46
C LYS A 43 3.36 3.32 -25.83
N ALA A 44 3.66 3.62 -24.57
CA ALA A 44 4.74 2.96 -23.83
C ALA A 44 4.49 1.45 -23.74
N GLU A 45 3.26 1.04 -23.35
CA GLU A 45 2.87 -0.37 -23.31
C GLU A 45 3.08 -1.07 -24.64
N THR A 46 2.59 -0.49 -25.73
CA THR A 46 2.74 -1.07 -27.08
C THR A 46 4.21 -1.27 -27.43
N ILE A 47 5.07 -0.30 -27.16
CA ILE A 47 6.50 -0.38 -27.47
C ILE A 47 7.20 -1.41 -26.58
N PHE A 48 6.87 -1.48 -25.28
CA PHE A 48 7.45 -2.51 -24.41
C PHE A 48 7.03 -3.92 -24.84
N LEU A 49 5.78 -4.12 -25.26
CA LEU A 49 5.34 -5.40 -25.82
C LEU A 49 6.06 -5.77 -27.12
N GLN A 50 6.37 -4.79 -27.98
CA GLN A 50 7.23 -5.03 -29.16
C GLN A 50 8.64 -5.44 -28.74
N ALA A 51 9.24 -4.78 -27.75
CA ALA A 51 10.55 -5.17 -27.22
C ALA A 51 10.54 -6.59 -26.65
N ILE A 52 9.52 -6.95 -25.87
CA ILE A 52 9.33 -8.29 -25.34
C ILE A 52 9.24 -9.33 -26.49
N ALA A 53 8.54 -9.01 -27.59
CA ALA A 53 8.42 -9.92 -28.74
C ALA A 53 9.76 -10.19 -29.41
N VAL A 54 10.73 -9.28 -29.35
CA VAL A 54 12.11 -9.51 -29.85
C VAL A 54 12.84 -10.52 -28.95
N LYS A 55 12.65 -10.50 -27.63
CA LYS A 55 13.33 -11.39 -26.66
C LYS A 55 12.37 -11.92 -25.59
N PRO A 56 11.41 -12.78 -25.94
CA PRO A 56 10.30 -13.14 -25.04
C PRO A 56 10.73 -13.96 -23.80
N ALA A 57 11.81 -14.72 -23.90
CA ALA A 57 12.30 -15.59 -22.82
C ALA A 57 13.56 -15.05 -22.12
N ASP A 58 13.98 -13.84 -22.44
CA ASP A 58 15.15 -13.23 -21.79
C ASP A 58 14.78 -12.73 -20.40
N LYS A 59 15.66 -12.96 -19.43
CA LYS A 59 15.49 -12.41 -18.06
C LYS A 59 15.37 -10.89 -18.04
N ALA A 60 16.02 -10.19 -18.99
CA ALA A 60 15.89 -8.74 -19.13
C ALA A 60 14.45 -8.33 -19.48
N SER A 61 13.67 -9.19 -20.14
CA SER A 61 12.26 -8.94 -20.43
C SER A 61 11.36 -8.99 -19.20
N ALA A 62 11.83 -9.56 -18.07
CA ALA A 62 11.10 -9.49 -16.79
C ALA A 62 10.81 -8.05 -16.35
N VAL A 63 11.80 -7.16 -16.51
CA VAL A 63 11.66 -5.74 -16.19
C VAL A 63 10.63 -5.06 -17.11
N LEU A 64 10.58 -5.44 -18.39
CA LEU A 64 9.59 -4.90 -19.32
C LEU A 64 8.16 -5.37 -18.97
N TYR A 65 8.01 -6.66 -18.60
CA TYR A 65 6.73 -7.16 -18.10
C TYR A 65 6.30 -6.44 -16.82
N GLN A 66 7.23 -6.08 -15.94
CA GLN A 66 6.94 -5.26 -14.76
C GLN A 66 6.40 -3.89 -15.18
N TYR A 67 7.08 -3.18 -16.09
CA TYR A 67 6.58 -1.88 -16.60
C TYR A 67 5.20 -2.01 -17.26
N VAL A 68 4.97 -3.05 -18.06
CA VAL A 68 3.65 -3.32 -18.67
C VAL A 68 2.61 -3.52 -17.57
N GLY A 69 2.93 -4.29 -16.52
CA GLY A 69 2.04 -4.47 -15.37
C GLY A 69 1.71 -3.15 -14.68
N GLN A 70 2.71 -2.34 -14.36
CA GLN A 70 2.52 -1.02 -13.72
C GLN A 70 1.69 -0.06 -14.60
N LEU A 71 1.93 -0.05 -15.93
CA LEU A 71 1.14 0.75 -16.87
C LEU A 71 -0.33 0.32 -16.89
N ARG A 72 -0.60 -0.99 -16.84
CA ARG A 72 -1.95 -1.55 -16.78
C ARG A 72 -2.64 -1.26 -15.45
N VAL A 73 -1.91 -1.25 -14.33
CA VAL A 73 -2.45 -0.78 -13.03
C VAL A 73 -2.91 0.68 -13.13
N ARG A 74 -2.07 1.55 -13.70
CA ARG A 74 -2.44 2.98 -13.91
C ARG A 74 -3.63 3.18 -14.86
N GLN A 75 -3.93 2.19 -15.71
CA GLN A 75 -5.09 2.16 -16.61
C GLN A 75 -6.28 1.38 -16.02
N GLU A 76 -6.22 0.99 -14.74
CA GLU A 76 -7.24 0.19 -14.04
C GLU A 76 -7.50 -1.21 -14.65
N ARG A 77 -6.59 -1.69 -15.50
CA ARG A 77 -6.64 -2.99 -16.16
C ARG A 77 -6.01 -4.07 -15.27
N HIS A 78 -6.55 -4.25 -14.08
CA HIS A 78 -5.95 -5.04 -12.99
C HIS A 78 -5.69 -6.50 -13.34
N LYS A 79 -6.60 -7.16 -14.07
CA LYS A 79 -6.42 -8.58 -14.47
C LYS A 79 -5.23 -8.74 -15.41
N GLU A 80 -5.12 -7.88 -16.40
CA GLU A 80 -4.02 -7.89 -17.36
C GLU A 80 -2.68 -7.48 -16.71
N ALA A 81 -2.73 -6.61 -15.70
CA ALA A 81 -1.56 -6.27 -14.90
C ALA A 81 -1.02 -7.48 -14.13
N LEU A 82 -1.92 -8.28 -13.50
CA LEU A 82 -1.52 -9.53 -12.84
C LEU A 82 -0.88 -10.53 -13.80
N GLU A 83 -1.39 -10.65 -15.02
CA GLU A 83 -0.78 -11.52 -16.04
C GLU A 83 0.65 -11.06 -16.36
N ALA A 84 0.86 -9.75 -16.53
CA ALA A 84 2.18 -9.21 -16.78
C ALA A 84 3.14 -9.46 -15.61
N PHE A 85 2.73 -9.23 -14.36
CA PHE A 85 3.55 -9.53 -13.19
C PHE A 85 3.84 -11.03 -13.06
N ASN A 86 2.88 -11.90 -13.41
CA ASN A 86 3.10 -13.34 -13.41
C ASN A 86 4.18 -13.73 -14.44
N TYR A 87 4.15 -13.17 -15.66
CA TYR A 87 5.20 -13.40 -16.64
C TYR A 87 6.56 -12.86 -16.17
N ALA A 88 6.58 -11.68 -15.55
CA ALA A 88 7.81 -11.15 -14.96
C ALA A 88 8.42 -12.11 -13.95
N LEU A 89 7.62 -12.68 -13.03
CA LEU A 89 8.08 -13.63 -12.02
C LEU A 89 8.40 -15.02 -12.57
N GLN A 90 7.84 -15.43 -13.71
CA GLN A 90 8.29 -16.64 -14.40
C GLN A 90 9.73 -16.50 -14.92
N LEU A 91 10.10 -15.30 -15.39
CA LEU A 91 11.45 -15.00 -15.88
C LEU A 91 12.43 -14.66 -14.75
N ALA A 92 11.97 -13.97 -13.72
CA ALA A 92 12.75 -13.52 -12.55
C ALA A 92 12.00 -13.81 -11.24
N PRO A 93 11.98 -15.05 -10.73
CA PRO A 93 11.18 -15.45 -9.57
C PRO A 93 11.53 -14.74 -8.27
N THR A 94 12.73 -14.18 -8.17
CA THR A 94 13.24 -13.50 -6.97
C THR A 94 13.27 -11.97 -7.10
N SER A 95 12.58 -11.40 -8.09
CA SER A 95 12.49 -9.95 -8.21
C SER A 95 11.64 -9.38 -7.08
N GLN A 96 12.30 -8.67 -6.15
CA GLN A 96 11.66 -8.07 -4.99
C GLN A 96 10.64 -7.01 -5.41
N GLU A 97 10.99 -6.24 -6.44
CA GLU A 97 10.14 -5.18 -6.99
C GLU A 97 8.85 -5.75 -7.58
N VAL A 98 8.93 -6.83 -8.36
CA VAL A 98 7.75 -7.45 -8.97
C VAL A 98 6.87 -8.16 -7.93
N LEU A 99 7.49 -8.81 -6.93
CA LEU A 99 6.75 -9.39 -5.80
C LEU A 99 5.97 -8.30 -5.05
N MET A 100 6.59 -7.15 -4.81
CA MET A 100 5.95 -6.01 -4.15
C MET A 100 4.81 -5.42 -4.98
N ASP A 101 5.05 -5.17 -6.27
CA ASP A 101 4.04 -4.66 -7.21
C ASP A 101 2.82 -5.59 -7.28
N ARG A 102 3.05 -6.93 -7.38
CA ARG A 102 1.97 -7.92 -7.44
C ARG A 102 1.22 -8.03 -6.11
N ALA A 103 1.92 -7.97 -4.98
CA ALA A 103 1.32 -7.94 -3.65
C ALA A 103 0.42 -6.71 -3.49
N SER A 104 0.89 -5.52 -3.84
CA SER A 104 0.12 -4.28 -3.77
C SER A 104 -1.14 -4.35 -4.64
N LEU A 105 -1.03 -4.87 -5.86
CA LEU A 105 -2.20 -5.07 -6.73
C LEU A 105 -3.19 -6.09 -6.15
N ASN A 106 -2.70 -7.19 -5.58
CA ASN A 106 -3.55 -8.18 -4.93
C ASN A 106 -4.30 -7.58 -3.71
N ILE A 107 -3.66 -6.69 -2.93
CA ILE A 107 -4.31 -5.94 -1.84
C ILE A 107 -5.44 -5.07 -2.40
N GLN A 108 -5.17 -4.28 -3.43
CA GLN A 108 -6.18 -3.42 -4.08
C GLN A 108 -7.38 -4.21 -4.60
N MET A 109 -7.14 -5.45 -5.04
CA MET A 109 -8.19 -6.36 -5.54
C MET A 109 -8.88 -7.17 -4.43
N GLY A 110 -8.56 -6.97 -3.15
CA GLY A 110 -9.10 -7.75 -2.04
C GLY A 110 -8.62 -9.20 -1.99
N ARG A 111 -7.50 -9.52 -2.65
CA ARG A 111 -6.93 -10.87 -2.74
C ARG A 111 -5.83 -11.07 -1.71
N GLU A 112 -6.16 -10.89 -0.44
CA GLU A 112 -5.19 -10.88 0.67
C GLU A 112 -4.29 -12.13 0.73
N SER A 113 -4.86 -13.32 0.50
CA SER A 113 -4.07 -14.57 0.55
C SER A 113 -2.96 -14.60 -0.50
N HIS A 114 -3.20 -14.04 -1.70
CA HIS A 114 -2.20 -13.95 -2.75
C HIS A 114 -1.14 -12.91 -2.40
N ALA A 115 -1.58 -11.77 -1.86
CA ALA A 115 -0.67 -10.73 -1.38
C ALA A 115 0.25 -11.26 -0.27
N LEU A 116 -0.28 -12.01 0.71
CA LEU A 116 0.51 -12.61 1.78
C LEU A 116 1.59 -13.56 1.25
N ASN A 117 1.30 -14.36 0.22
CA ASN A 117 2.30 -15.24 -0.38
C ASN A 117 3.46 -14.43 -0.95
N ASP A 118 3.16 -13.41 -1.76
CA ASP A 118 4.19 -12.54 -2.35
C ASP A 118 5.01 -11.80 -1.28
N LEU A 119 4.35 -11.27 -0.24
CA LEU A 119 5.02 -10.59 0.86
C LEU A 119 5.89 -11.54 1.71
N CYS A 120 5.47 -12.80 1.90
CA CYS A 120 6.27 -13.80 2.59
C CYS A 120 7.50 -14.19 1.76
N ASP A 121 7.34 -14.39 0.45
CA ASP A 121 8.45 -14.67 -0.45
C ASP A 121 9.45 -13.50 -0.46
N LEU A 122 8.96 -12.28 -0.57
CA LEU A 122 9.78 -11.06 -0.51
C LEU A 122 10.53 -10.95 0.82
N LEU A 123 9.88 -11.16 1.95
CA LEU A 123 10.52 -11.09 3.28
C LEU A 123 11.44 -12.28 3.58
N THR A 124 11.31 -13.38 2.84
CA THR A 124 12.31 -14.47 2.85
C THR A 124 13.58 -14.04 2.13
N LEU A 125 13.48 -13.27 1.05
CA LEU A 125 14.61 -12.72 0.31
C LEU A 125 15.24 -11.52 1.02
N ASN A 126 14.40 -10.65 1.59
CA ASN A 126 14.81 -9.43 2.29
C ASN A 126 13.99 -9.23 3.57
N PRO A 127 14.44 -9.76 4.72
CA PRO A 127 13.72 -9.66 6.00
C PRO A 127 13.55 -8.23 6.54
N GLU A 128 14.22 -7.26 5.94
CA GLU A 128 14.20 -5.85 6.35
C GLU A 128 13.45 -4.95 5.36
N HIS A 129 12.72 -5.54 4.42
CA HIS A 129 11.92 -4.76 3.46
C HIS A 129 10.74 -4.09 4.17
N ALA A 130 10.91 -2.80 4.47
CA ALA A 130 10.01 -2.04 5.33
C ALA A 130 8.55 -2.04 4.85
N GLU A 131 8.34 -1.83 3.55
CA GLU A 131 7.00 -1.78 2.96
C GLU A 131 6.31 -3.15 3.01
N ALA A 132 7.05 -4.24 2.77
CA ALA A 132 6.51 -5.60 2.88
C ALA A 132 6.14 -5.96 4.32
N LEU A 133 6.96 -5.56 5.31
CA LEU A 133 6.63 -5.71 6.72
C LEU A 133 5.35 -4.97 7.06
N PHE A 134 5.20 -3.73 6.60
CA PHE A 134 4.00 -2.93 6.84
C PHE A 134 2.73 -3.59 6.28
N PHE A 135 2.74 -3.94 5.00
CA PHE A 135 1.55 -4.53 4.37
C PHE A 135 1.21 -5.90 4.93
N ARG A 136 2.23 -6.74 5.25
CA ARG A 136 1.97 -8.03 5.88
C ARG A 136 1.38 -7.87 7.28
N ALA A 137 1.91 -6.95 8.08
CA ALA A 137 1.37 -6.63 9.39
C ALA A 137 -0.07 -6.13 9.30
N TYR A 138 -0.36 -5.25 8.34
CA TYR A 138 -1.70 -4.74 8.11
C TYR A 138 -2.70 -5.87 7.81
N ILE A 139 -2.37 -6.75 6.85
CA ILE A 139 -3.24 -7.89 6.51
C ILE A 139 -3.43 -8.83 7.71
N TYR A 140 -2.35 -9.12 8.48
CA TYR A 140 -2.47 -9.93 9.68
C TYR A 140 -3.37 -9.28 10.75
N ALA A 141 -3.33 -7.96 10.90
CA ALA A 141 -4.18 -7.23 11.84
C ALA A 141 -5.66 -7.30 11.45
N GLU A 142 -5.97 -7.15 10.14
CA GLU A 142 -7.34 -7.32 9.60
C GLU A 142 -7.85 -8.76 9.80
N GLN A 143 -7.00 -9.75 9.64
CA GLN A 143 -7.31 -11.17 9.89
C GLN A 143 -7.32 -11.54 11.39
N HIS A 144 -7.20 -10.58 12.30
CA HIS A 144 -7.14 -10.78 13.74
C HIS A 144 -5.94 -11.65 14.21
N LEU A 145 -4.92 -11.81 13.39
CA LEU A 145 -3.67 -12.49 13.72
C LEU A 145 -2.70 -11.54 14.44
N ASN A 146 -3.18 -10.94 15.56
CA ASN A 146 -2.53 -9.83 16.24
C ASN A 146 -1.05 -10.11 16.61
N ALA A 147 -0.70 -11.34 17.00
CA ALA A 147 0.68 -11.69 17.33
C ALA A 147 1.63 -11.58 16.13
N LYS A 148 1.17 -12.00 14.93
CA LYS A 148 1.95 -11.89 13.69
C LYS A 148 2.06 -10.44 13.23
N ALA A 149 0.95 -9.71 13.28
CA ALA A 149 0.93 -8.29 12.95
C ALA A 149 1.89 -7.49 13.83
N ARG A 150 1.88 -7.76 15.13
CA ARG A 150 2.78 -7.14 16.10
C ARG A 150 4.24 -7.38 15.76
N ALA A 151 4.63 -8.62 15.51
CA ALA A 151 6.03 -8.97 15.21
C ALA A 151 6.57 -8.18 14.01
N ASP A 152 5.76 -8.02 12.96
CA ASP A 152 6.15 -7.25 11.76
C ASP A 152 6.20 -5.74 12.04
N TYR A 153 5.22 -5.17 12.76
CA TYR A 153 5.26 -3.76 13.14
C TYR A 153 6.41 -3.45 14.10
N GLU A 154 6.70 -4.31 15.09
CA GLU A 154 7.85 -4.14 15.99
C GLU A 154 9.16 -4.16 15.22
N ARG A 155 9.30 -5.11 14.26
CA ARG A 155 10.47 -5.14 13.38
C ARG A 155 10.61 -3.85 12.58
N LEU A 156 9.49 -3.37 12.02
CA LEU A 156 9.47 -2.12 11.24
C LEU A 156 9.83 -0.90 12.11
N VAL A 157 9.38 -0.82 13.36
CA VAL A 157 9.76 0.27 14.29
C VAL A 157 11.24 0.19 14.69
N ILE A 158 11.84 -1.01 14.75
CA ILE A 158 13.29 -1.15 14.96
C ILE A 158 14.06 -0.60 13.76
N LEU A 159 13.65 -0.94 12.54
CA LEU A 159 14.29 -0.46 11.30
C LEU A 159 14.07 1.02 11.07
N GLN A 160 12.88 1.48 11.35
CA GLN A 160 12.43 2.86 11.13
C GLN A 160 11.76 3.41 12.40
N PRO A 161 12.53 3.91 13.39
CA PRO A 161 11.98 4.37 14.68
C PRO A 161 10.92 5.46 14.58
N ARG A 162 10.89 6.20 13.46
CA ARG A 162 9.90 7.24 13.18
C ARG A 162 8.81 6.78 12.19
N ASN A 163 8.65 5.47 11.95
CA ASN A 163 7.56 5.01 11.11
C ASN A 163 6.22 5.23 11.82
N ARG A 164 5.46 6.17 11.29
CA ARG A 164 4.17 6.63 11.86
C ARG A 164 3.13 5.50 11.83
N GLU A 165 3.02 4.87 10.70
CA GLU A 165 2.02 3.84 10.41
C GLU A 165 2.23 2.61 11.30
N ALA A 166 3.47 2.16 11.43
CA ALA A 166 3.81 1.02 12.29
C ALA A 166 3.53 1.31 13.78
N ARG A 167 3.88 2.53 14.25
CA ARG A 167 3.58 2.92 15.64
C ARG A 167 2.09 3.03 15.90
N LEU A 168 1.32 3.57 14.93
CA LEU A 168 -0.13 3.65 15.04
C LEU A 168 -0.75 2.23 15.05
N GLY A 169 -0.26 1.35 14.18
CA GLY A 169 -0.65 -0.07 14.16
C GLY A 169 -0.39 -0.76 15.51
N LEU A 170 0.80 -0.55 16.11
CA LEU A 170 1.13 -1.09 17.43
C LEU A 170 0.22 -0.51 18.53
N ALA A 171 -0.04 0.80 18.51
CA ALA A 171 -0.95 1.40 19.49
C ALA A 171 -2.35 0.77 19.43
N LEU A 172 -2.89 0.60 18.22
CA LEU A 172 -4.20 -0.02 18.01
C LEU A 172 -4.24 -1.50 18.44
N LEU A 173 -3.18 -2.28 18.11
CA LEU A 173 -3.05 -3.67 18.54
C LEU A 173 -2.93 -3.79 20.06
N CYS A 174 -2.13 -2.93 20.71
CA CYS A 174 -2.00 -2.89 22.15
C CYS A 174 -3.33 -2.56 22.84
N ASP A 175 -4.09 -1.60 22.31
CA ASP A 175 -5.43 -1.27 22.82
C ASP A 175 -6.40 -2.45 22.71
N LYS A 176 -6.40 -3.13 21.55
CA LYS A 176 -7.23 -4.32 21.29
C LYS A 176 -6.86 -5.50 22.20
N ASP A 177 -5.58 -5.69 22.48
CA ASP A 177 -5.05 -6.72 23.36
C ASP A 177 -5.13 -6.35 24.85
N ARG A 178 -5.84 -5.29 25.21
CA ARG A 178 -6.02 -4.79 26.59
C ARG A 178 -4.69 -4.42 27.27
N ARG A 179 -3.75 -3.87 26.52
CA ARG A 179 -2.47 -3.32 27.02
C ARG A 179 -2.43 -1.79 26.88
N PRO A 180 -3.25 -1.06 27.65
CA PRO A 180 -3.47 0.37 27.47
C PRO A 180 -2.23 1.23 27.70
N GLN A 181 -1.34 0.81 28.60
CA GLN A 181 -0.10 1.55 28.88
C GLN A 181 0.82 1.56 27.65
N GLU A 182 1.08 0.39 27.07
CA GLU A 182 1.88 0.27 25.86
C GLU A 182 1.23 1.01 24.67
N ALA A 183 -0.10 0.94 24.55
CA ALA A 183 -0.81 1.72 23.52
C ALA A 183 -0.52 3.23 23.66
N MET A 184 -0.60 3.76 24.90
CA MET A 184 -0.32 5.18 25.16
C MET A 184 1.15 5.54 24.91
N GLU A 185 2.10 4.67 25.22
CA GLU A 185 3.53 4.89 24.93
C GLU A 185 3.76 5.12 23.43
N HIS A 186 3.13 4.29 22.57
CA HIS A 186 3.21 4.49 21.12
C HIS A 186 2.55 5.80 20.69
N ILE A 187 1.39 6.16 21.25
CA ILE A 187 0.70 7.44 20.98
C ILE A 187 1.56 8.63 21.43
N ASP A 188 2.17 8.58 22.60
CA ASP A 188 3.03 9.66 23.10
C ASP A 188 4.26 9.88 22.21
N VAL A 189 4.83 8.80 21.69
CA VAL A 189 5.92 8.90 20.71
C VAL A 189 5.42 9.55 19.41
N LEU A 190 4.24 9.17 18.92
CA LEU A 190 3.63 9.77 17.73
C LEU A 190 3.43 11.28 17.92
N LEU A 191 2.79 11.70 19.00
CA LEU A 191 2.52 13.12 19.26
C LEU A 191 3.77 13.94 19.60
N ARG A 192 4.86 13.30 20.01
CA ARG A 192 6.17 13.96 20.16
C ARG A 192 6.79 14.31 18.82
N TYR A 193 6.66 13.44 17.82
CA TYR A 193 7.21 13.67 16.48
C TYR A 193 6.26 14.44 15.57
N TRP A 194 4.95 14.24 15.74
CA TRP A 194 3.89 14.86 14.95
C TRP A 194 2.82 15.46 15.88
N PRO A 195 3.11 16.61 16.51
CA PRO A 195 2.23 17.22 17.51
C PRO A 195 0.89 17.74 16.94
N ASP A 196 0.82 17.90 15.62
CA ASP A 196 -0.37 18.37 14.91
C ASP A 196 -1.03 17.26 14.06
N ASP A 197 -0.85 16.00 14.44
CA ASP A 197 -1.49 14.86 13.77
C ASP A 197 -2.90 14.64 14.30
N ALA A 198 -3.89 15.12 13.55
CA ALA A 198 -5.31 15.02 13.92
C ALA A 198 -5.78 13.57 14.12
N THR A 199 -5.31 12.64 13.25
CA THR A 199 -5.67 11.22 13.34
C THR A 199 -5.19 10.59 14.65
N VAL A 200 -3.99 10.93 15.12
CA VAL A 200 -3.44 10.39 16.37
C VAL A 200 -4.27 10.88 17.58
N TYR A 201 -4.69 12.14 17.58
CA TYR A 201 -5.61 12.64 18.60
C TYR A 201 -6.94 11.91 18.56
N ALA A 202 -7.54 11.72 17.38
CA ALA A 202 -8.81 11.00 17.23
C ALA A 202 -8.68 9.55 17.72
N VAL A 203 -7.61 8.85 17.38
CA VAL A 203 -7.34 7.48 17.86
C VAL A 203 -7.20 7.46 19.38
N ARG A 204 -6.42 8.37 19.98
CA ARG A 204 -6.29 8.47 21.44
C ARG A 204 -7.62 8.79 22.13
N GLY A 205 -8.40 9.68 21.53
CA GLY A 205 -9.76 10.00 21.98
C GLY A 205 -10.67 8.77 22.01
N GLY A 206 -10.64 7.94 20.94
CA GLY A 206 -11.36 6.67 20.90
C GLY A 206 -10.90 5.66 21.97
N MET A 207 -9.61 5.61 22.25
CA MET A 207 -9.06 4.80 23.35
C MET A 207 -9.55 5.27 24.71
N TYR A 208 -9.65 6.59 24.96
CA TYR A 208 -10.23 7.15 26.18
C TYR A 208 -11.74 6.88 26.27
N GLN A 209 -12.49 6.98 25.17
CA GLN A 209 -13.92 6.66 25.12
C GLN A 209 -14.22 5.23 25.58
N LYS A 210 -13.48 4.23 25.05
CA LYS A 210 -13.60 2.82 25.45
C LYS A 210 -13.39 2.61 26.96
N ARG A 211 -12.58 3.49 27.60
CA ARG A 211 -12.33 3.49 29.05
C ARG A 211 -13.27 4.38 29.82
N ARG A 212 -14.30 4.93 29.18
CA ARG A 212 -15.26 5.87 29.73
C ARG A 212 -14.64 7.15 30.31
N ASN A 213 -13.44 7.50 29.84
CA ASN A 213 -12.81 8.77 30.18
C ASN A 213 -13.24 9.86 29.19
N TYR A 214 -14.49 10.24 29.27
CA TYR A 214 -15.14 11.08 28.26
C TYR A 214 -14.58 12.50 28.18
N GLU A 215 -14.04 13.04 29.27
CA GLU A 215 -13.45 14.38 29.29
C GLU A 215 -12.16 14.41 28.44
N LEU A 216 -11.27 13.42 28.64
CA LEU A 216 -10.05 13.31 27.83
C LEU A 216 -10.37 12.98 26.38
N ALA A 217 -11.35 12.12 26.13
CA ALA A 217 -11.81 11.80 24.80
C ALA A 217 -12.32 13.04 24.06
N LEU A 218 -13.16 13.87 24.70
CA LEU A 218 -13.67 15.11 24.12
C LEU A 218 -12.55 16.12 23.83
N ARG A 219 -11.59 16.25 24.74
CA ARG A 219 -10.44 17.14 24.52
C ARG A 219 -9.66 16.74 23.25
N ASP A 220 -9.40 15.46 23.11
CA ASP A 220 -8.64 14.96 21.95
C ASP A 220 -9.45 15.06 20.65
N MET A 221 -10.75 14.74 20.65
CA MET A 221 -11.62 14.92 19.49
C MET A 221 -11.76 16.40 19.08
N ASN A 222 -11.84 17.31 20.05
CA ASN A 222 -11.83 18.74 19.75
C ASN A 222 -10.52 19.16 19.09
N ARG A 223 -9.37 18.66 19.60
CA ARG A 223 -8.08 18.94 19.00
C ARG A 223 -7.96 18.40 17.57
N ALA A 224 -8.46 17.20 17.30
CA ALA A 224 -8.51 16.63 15.96
C ALA A 224 -9.34 17.53 15.00
N ILE A 225 -10.51 18.00 15.43
CA ILE A 225 -11.36 18.89 14.63
C ILE A 225 -10.71 20.27 14.44
N GLU A 226 -10.01 20.81 15.44
CA GLU A 226 -9.27 22.08 15.28
C GLU A 226 -8.19 21.97 14.21
N LEU A 227 -7.51 20.82 14.13
CA LEU A 227 -6.44 20.57 13.15
C LEU A 227 -6.99 20.30 11.74
N GLU A 228 -8.09 19.57 11.63
CA GLU A 228 -8.73 19.22 10.35
C GLU A 228 -10.25 19.48 10.40
N PRO A 229 -10.70 20.74 10.32
CA PRO A 229 -12.11 21.11 10.51
C PRO A 229 -13.05 20.66 9.39
N GLU A 230 -12.49 20.25 8.24
CA GLU A 230 -13.26 19.76 7.08
C GLU A 230 -13.37 18.23 7.04
N ASN A 231 -12.81 17.52 8.01
CA ASN A 231 -12.86 16.07 8.07
C ASN A 231 -14.14 15.57 8.75
N PRO A 232 -15.12 14.98 8.01
CA PRO A 232 -16.41 14.57 8.57
C PRO A 232 -16.29 13.46 9.63
N ASP A 233 -15.26 12.60 9.55
CA ASP A 233 -15.10 11.44 10.43
C ASP A 233 -14.85 11.86 11.89
N PHE A 234 -14.21 13.00 12.10
CA PHE A 234 -13.97 13.51 13.45
C PHE A 234 -15.26 14.02 14.11
N TYR A 235 -16.16 14.61 13.33
CA TYR A 235 -17.49 15.00 13.83
C TYR A 235 -18.33 13.76 14.13
N ILE A 236 -18.31 12.73 13.28
CA ILE A 236 -18.98 11.45 13.54
C ILE A 236 -18.45 10.84 14.85
N SER A 237 -17.11 10.78 15.00
CA SER A 237 -16.48 10.23 16.20
C SER A 237 -16.86 11.02 17.47
N ARG A 238 -16.91 12.36 17.39
CA ARG A 238 -17.35 13.19 18.54
C ARG A 238 -18.84 13.06 18.78
N ALA A 239 -19.66 12.92 17.76
CA ALA A 239 -21.09 12.65 17.91
C ALA A 239 -21.36 11.35 18.65
N LEU A 240 -20.65 10.27 18.30
CA LEU A 240 -20.73 8.99 19.00
C LEU A 240 -20.30 9.12 20.47
N LEU A 241 -19.24 9.88 20.75
CA LEU A 241 -18.79 10.18 22.09
C LEU A 241 -19.85 10.97 22.89
N TYR A 242 -20.51 11.96 22.26
CA TYR A 242 -21.62 12.67 22.89
C TYR A 242 -22.83 11.77 23.16
N LYS A 243 -23.10 10.77 22.30
CA LYS A 243 -24.13 9.75 22.58
C LYS A 243 -23.81 8.96 23.85
N ASP A 244 -22.59 8.42 23.94
CA ASP A 244 -22.16 7.68 25.15
C ASP A 244 -22.20 8.51 26.40
N PHE A 245 -22.08 9.82 26.27
CA PHE A 245 -22.16 10.80 27.35
C PHE A 245 -23.57 11.39 27.54
N HIS A 246 -24.60 10.80 26.92
CA HIS A 246 -25.99 11.21 26.96
C HIS A 246 -26.25 12.66 26.55
N LYS A 247 -25.42 13.26 25.70
CA LYS A 247 -25.54 14.62 25.18
C LYS A 247 -26.20 14.64 23.81
N LYS A 248 -27.45 14.16 23.71
CA LYS A 248 -28.15 13.93 22.42
C LYS A 248 -28.17 15.15 21.49
N ALA A 249 -28.39 16.36 22.01
CA ALA A 249 -28.44 17.58 21.21
C ALA A 249 -27.07 17.87 20.51
N LEU A 250 -25.95 17.68 21.23
CA LEU A 250 -24.60 17.86 20.69
C LEU A 250 -24.25 16.79 19.67
N ALA A 251 -24.63 15.54 19.96
CA ALA A 251 -24.46 14.45 19.00
C ALA A 251 -25.17 14.75 17.67
N THR A 252 -26.45 15.19 17.74
CA THR A 252 -27.22 15.55 16.55
C THR A 252 -26.58 16.70 15.77
N ALA A 253 -26.04 17.71 16.44
CA ALA A 253 -25.37 18.83 15.80
C ALA A 253 -24.10 18.36 15.03
N ASP A 254 -23.29 17.51 15.65
CA ASP A 254 -22.08 16.97 15.02
C ASP A 254 -22.40 16.04 13.84
N PHE A 255 -23.40 15.16 13.94
CA PHE A 255 -23.82 14.35 12.80
C PHE A 255 -24.31 15.20 11.61
N ARG A 256 -25.06 16.29 11.88
CA ARG A 256 -25.45 17.23 10.83
C ARG A 256 -24.23 17.89 10.18
N LYS A 257 -23.28 18.35 11.00
CA LYS A 257 -22.04 18.93 10.48
C LYS A 257 -21.25 17.95 9.62
N ALA A 258 -21.18 16.67 10.03
CA ALA A 258 -20.54 15.62 9.23
C ALA A 258 -21.23 15.45 7.85
N VAL A 259 -22.58 15.45 7.81
CA VAL A 259 -23.34 15.38 6.56
C VAL A 259 -23.09 16.62 5.68
N ASP A 260 -23.05 17.82 6.27
CA ASP A 260 -22.72 19.06 5.55
C ASP A 260 -21.31 19.02 4.93
N LEU A 261 -20.40 18.23 5.52
CA LEU A 261 -19.03 17.99 5.04
C LEU A 261 -18.92 16.78 4.08
N GLY A 262 -20.05 16.17 3.71
CA GLY A 262 -20.10 15.10 2.71
C GLY A 262 -20.20 13.68 3.25
N ALA A 263 -20.37 13.48 4.56
CA ALA A 263 -20.67 12.16 5.10
C ALA A 263 -22.05 11.65 4.65
N SER A 264 -22.22 10.31 4.63
CA SER A 264 -23.49 9.67 4.27
C SER A 264 -24.61 10.05 5.27
N ALA A 265 -25.65 10.75 4.77
CA ALA A 265 -26.80 11.12 5.60
C ALA A 265 -27.55 9.89 6.14
N GLN A 266 -27.59 8.81 5.35
CA GLN A 266 -28.24 7.56 5.78
C GLN A 266 -27.47 6.87 6.91
N GLU A 267 -26.14 6.81 6.84
CA GLU A 267 -25.30 6.25 7.89
C GLU A 267 -25.37 7.08 9.17
N CYS A 268 -25.26 8.41 9.08
CA CYS A 268 -25.41 9.29 10.21
C CYS A 268 -26.80 9.16 10.87
N ALA A 269 -27.87 9.02 10.09
CA ALA A 269 -29.22 8.81 10.62
C ALA A 269 -29.35 7.46 11.34
N SER A 270 -28.77 6.37 10.80
CA SER A 270 -28.78 5.07 11.48
C SER A 270 -28.04 5.14 12.82
N MET A 271 -26.85 5.77 12.84
CA MET A 271 -26.07 5.97 14.07
C MET A 271 -26.80 6.84 15.12
N MET A 272 -27.72 7.73 14.71
CA MET A 272 -28.58 8.48 15.63
C MET A 272 -29.65 7.60 16.27
N LEU A 273 -30.26 6.66 15.51
CA LEU A 273 -31.37 5.83 15.95
C LEU A 273 -30.95 4.69 16.89
N ASP A 274 -29.77 4.12 16.75
CA ASP A 274 -29.25 3.02 17.59
C ASP A 274 -29.03 3.41 19.06
N ALA A 275 -29.66 4.51 19.52
CA ALA A 275 -29.51 5.11 20.84
C ALA A 275 -30.81 5.16 21.66
N GLU A 276 -31.87 4.49 21.21
CA GLU A 276 -33.09 4.25 21.98
C GLU A 276 -33.08 2.85 22.60
#